data_a1dbec43eb3c56b5ce64fbd1933bc516
#
_entry.id   a1dbec43eb3c56b5ce64fbd1933bc516
#
_cell.length_a   1.000
_cell.length_b   1.000
_cell.length_c   1.000
_cell.angle_alpha   90.00
_cell.angle_beta   90.00
_cell.angle_gamma   90.00
#
_symmetry.space_group_name_H-M   'P 1'
#
loop_
_entity.id
_entity.type
_entity.pdbx_description
1 polymer ?
#
loop_
_entity_poly.entity_id
_entity_poly.type
_entity_poly.pdbx_seq_one_letter_code
_entity_poly.pdbx_strand_id
1 'polypeptide(L)'
;MRLTEEQEKIIRHTTGHARVSAVAGSGKTTAMIRRVSHLLQQGVAPDKILVLMFNRSAKVVFAERLHQSLQGTTLRPPAVRTFHSLGLRLVASFTNRQYLPRYRLVTEDFQLEKLAREAMKKYGAEANGDETWISKEGIEGFLLFISRVKSDIASPQEVFAACGFEEQHAYYIHAYKVFESLRHAARIRFYHDLIHEPVMAIQAQKDLADWVADHLDYILVDEYQDINEVQQQLLLYIAGQQAQVMVVGDVDQCIYEWRGAQPKYIVSRFARDFSQPTNYTLSYSFRYGHRLALAANHLISNNRLRDRKLCLAWSTNPDTRITCLPEGEVQPLINILQNWQEKRGLNQAAVLVRIYAQAVPVELALLEHNIPYRLVGSETVFSCSEIRALLGYLRLCQGSLKKTGQDVDHVNHVDHINHADMSTVLAMLTHPHLWLKRDVLQSLAQKILKKPGSAGSLIKKYADEAGSPYLTSRILDLAEIWRKIRRKSPKTRAFTVLNTLIEETDLYAHFLNIFRLLIALVLTKGNNSFFEARQND
;
A
#
# COMPACT_ATOMS: atom_id res chain seq x y z
N MET A 1 8.86 -30.88 -11.51
CA MET A 1 8.72 -30.06 -12.73
C MET A 1 10.09 -30.01 -13.40
N ARG A 2 10.20 -30.33 -14.68
CA ARG A 2 11.46 -30.26 -15.42
C ARG A 2 11.80 -28.77 -15.67
N LEU A 3 13.05 -28.38 -15.43
CA LEU A 3 13.54 -27.04 -15.70
C LEU A 3 13.60 -26.78 -17.21
N THR A 4 13.40 -25.55 -17.64
CA THR A 4 13.66 -25.14 -19.01
C THR A 4 15.15 -24.89 -19.22
N GLU A 5 15.61 -24.93 -20.46
CA GLU A 5 17.00 -24.59 -20.81
C GLU A 5 17.37 -23.16 -20.35
N GLU A 6 16.43 -22.20 -20.46
CA GLU A 6 16.62 -20.82 -19.97
C GLU A 6 16.85 -20.81 -18.46
N GLN A 7 16.04 -21.55 -17.68
CA GLN A 7 16.23 -21.66 -16.23
C GLN A 7 17.56 -22.35 -15.86
N GLU A 8 17.93 -23.40 -16.58
CA GLU A 8 19.21 -24.08 -16.34
C GLU A 8 20.43 -23.19 -16.58
N LYS A 9 20.41 -22.36 -17.65
CA LYS A 9 21.46 -21.38 -17.92
C LYS A 9 21.63 -20.38 -16.76
N ILE A 10 20.52 -19.87 -16.21
CA ILE A 10 20.52 -18.97 -15.05
C ILE A 10 21.08 -19.64 -13.80
N ILE A 11 20.63 -20.88 -13.53
CA ILE A 11 21.08 -21.67 -12.37
C ILE A 11 22.58 -21.91 -12.44
N ARG A 12 23.10 -22.21 -13.63
CA ARG A 12 24.52 -22.51 -13.87
C ARG A 12 25.37 -21.31 -14.25
N HIS A 13 24.85 -20.06 -14.12
CA HIS A 13 25.64 -18.86 -14.37
C HIS A 13 26.97 -18.91 -13.62
N THR A 14 28.09 -18.72 -14.28
CA THR A 14 29.42 -18.98 -13.71
C THR A 14 29.97 -17.78 -12.97
N THR A 15 30.28 -16.70 -13.68
CA THR A 15 31.02 -15.56 -13.14
C THR A 15 30.46 -14.23 -13.65
N GLY A 16 30.64 -13.19 -12.84
CA GLY A 16 30.24 -11.83 -13.16
C GLY A 16 28.80 -11.51 -12.77
N HIS A 17 28.34 -10.36 -13.19
CA HIS A 17 26.96 -9.92 -12.93
C HIS A 17 25.98 -10.52 -13.94
N ALA A 18 24.73 -10.67 -13.53
CA ALA A 18 23.68 -11.21 -14.40
C ALA A 18 22.39 -10.41 -14.30
N ARG A 19 21.77 -10.14 -15.45
CA ARG A 19 20.43 -9.56 -15.56
C ARG A 19 19.48 -10.59 -16.16
N VAL A 20 18.42 -10.90 -15.43
CA VAL A 20 17.38 -11.82 -15.87
C VAL A 20 16.10 -11.05 -16.15
N SER A 21 15.76 -10.92 -17.44
CA SER A 21 14.48 -10.38 -17.89
C SER A 21 13.47 -11.51 -17.99
N ALA A 22 12.42 -11.46 -17.19
CA ALA A 22 11.48 -12.56 -17.03
C ALA A 22 10.05 -12.13 -17.38
N VAL A 23 9.25 -13.03 -17.93
CA VAL A 23 7.81 -12.78 -18.14
C VAL A 23 7.00 -13.24 -16.92
N ALA A 24 5.75 -12.79 -16.84
CA ALA A 24 4.82 -13.20 -15.79
C ALA A 24 4.63 -14.73 -15.78
N GLY A 25 4.79 -15.34 -14.60
CA GLY A 25 4.62 -16.78 -14.45
C GLY A 25 5.75 -17.66 -15.00
N SER A 26 6.92 -17.10 -15.30
CA SER A 26 8.06 -17.83 -15.88
C SER A 26 8.89 -18.63 -14.87
N GLY A 27 8.47 -18.65 -13.59
CA GLY A 27 9.22 -19.35 -12.55
C GLY A 27 10.45 -18.62 -12.06
N LYS A 28 10.48 -17.27 -12.10
CA LYS A 28 11.53 -16.40 -11.51
C LYS A 28 12.04 -16.92 -10.17
N THR A 29 11.13 -17.03 -9.22
CA THR A 29 11.43 -17.49 -7.85
C THR A 29 12.05 -18.89 -7.82
N THR A 30 11.58 -19.80 -8.67
CA THR A 30 12.11 -21.17 -8.78
C THR A 30 13.56 -21.15 -9.30
N ALA A 31 13.83 -20.37 -10.33
CA ALA A 31 15.18 -20.22 -10.87
C ALA A 31 16.15 -19.62 -9.81
N MET A 32 15.72 -18.60 -9.07
CA MET A 32 16.51 -17.99 -8.00
C MET A 32 16.78 -18.98 -6.86
N ILE A 33 15.77 -19.73 -6.39
CA ILE A 33 15.96 -20.74 -5.33
C ILE A 33 16.96 -21.81 -5.78
N ARG A 34 16.80 -22.31 -7.01
CA ARG A 34 17.72 -23.31 -7.57
C ARG A 34 19.13 -22.76 -7.77
N ARG A 35 19.26 -21.47 -8.13
CA ARG A 35 20.56 -20.76 -8.19
C ARG A 35 21.22 -20.72 -6.83
N VAL A 36 20.50 -20.31 -5.79
CA VAL A 36 21.03 -20.29 -4.41
C VAL A 36 21.45 -21.69 -3.96
N SER A 37 20.60 -22.70 -4.19
CA SER A 37 20.94 -24.09 -3.86
C SER A 37 22.17 -24.56 -4.60
N HIS A 38 22.34 -24.18 -5.87
CA HIS A 38 23.51 -24.53 -6.67
C HIS A 38 24.79 -23.88 -6.11
N LEU A 39 24.76 -22.60 -5.76
CA LEU A 39 25.91 -21.92 -5.13
C LEU A 39 26.34 -22.59 -3.84
N LEU A 40 25.39 -22.94 -2.97
CA LEU A 40 25.66 -23.68 -1.74
C LEU A 40 26.28 -25.06 -2.00
N GLN A 41 25.79 -25.77 -3.04
CA GLN A 41 26.34 -27.06 -3.46
C GLN A 41 27.79 -26.95 -4.02
N GLN A 42 28.14 -25.80 -4.59
CA GLN A 42 29.49 -25.47 -5.03
C GLN A 42 30.41 -25.07 -3.87
N GLY A 43 29.93 -25.10 -2.63
CA GLY A 43 30.73 -24.79 -1.43
C GLY A 43 30.74 -23.32 -1.06
N VAL A 44 29.93 -22.46 -1.68
CA VAL A 44 29.83 -21.05 -1.26
C VAL A 44 29.23 -20.99 0.14
N ALA A 45 29.89 -20.29 1.06
CA ALA A 45 29.41 -20.14 2.42
C ALA A 45 28.10 -19.37 2.47
N PRO A 46 27.11 -19.78 3.30
CA PRO A 46 25.79 -19.14 3.36
C PRO A 46 25.83 -17.64 3.74
N ASP A 47 26.80 -17.24 4.55
CA ASP A 47 27.00 -15.85 4.97
C ASP A 47 27.60 -14.96 3.87
N LYS A 48 28.10 -15.56 2.79
CA LYS A 48 28.57 -14.88 1.58
C LYS A 48 27.48 -14.67 0.53
N ILE A 49 26.25 -15.16 0.77
CA ILE A 49 25.12 -15.02 -0.13
C ILE A 49 24.03 -14.15 0.53
N LEU A 50 23.56 -13.14 -0.18
CA LEU A 50 22.41 -12.32 0.22
C LEU A 50 21.32 -12.41 -0.84
N VAL A 51 20.07 -12.67 -0.41
CA VAL A 51 18.90 -12.57 -1.27
C VAL A 51 18.06 -11.37 -0.82
N LEU A 52 17.81 -10.43 -1.73
CA LEU A 52 16.99 -9.25 -1.51
C LEU A 52 15.64 -9.42 -2.20
N MET A 53 14.58 -9.32 -1.41
CA MET A 53 13.20 -9.42 -1.83
C MET A 53 12.52 -8.05 -1.74
N PHE A 54 11.58 -7.77 -2.64
CA PHE A 54 10.89 -6.50 -2.66
C PHE A 54 10.01 -6.29 -1.42
N ASN A 55 9.27 -7.30 -0.99
CA ASN A 55 8.34 -7.18 0.14
C ASN A 55 8.43 -8.36 1.13
N ARG A 56 7.75 -8.20 2.28
CA ARG A 56 7.77 -9.18 3.37
C ARG A 56 7.12 -10.51 2.98
N SER A 57 6.00 -10.49 2.26
CA SER A 57 5.30 -11.70 1.84
C SER A 57 6.14 -12.55 0.90
N ALA A 58 6.75 -11.93 -0.12
CA ALA A 58 7.67 -12.60 -1.04
C ALA A 58 8.87 -13.20 -0.29
N LYS A 59 9.44 -12.45 0.68
CA LYS A 59 10.53 -12.94 1.53
C LYS A 59 10.15 -14.22 2.28
N VAL A 60 8.98 -14.26 2.93
CA VAL A 60 8.52 -15.44 3.70
C VAL A 60 8.39 -16.64 2.76
N VAL A 61 7.64 -16.49 1.67
CA VAL A 61 7.44 -17.56 0.69
C VAL A 61 8.77 -18.06 0.09
N PHE A 62 9.69 -17.14 -0.23
CA PHE A 62 11.00 -17.50 -0.75
C PHE A 62 11.81 -18.31 0.27
N ALA A 63 11.87 -17.84 1.52
CA ALA A 63 12.63 -18.49 2.60
C ALA A 63 12.08 -19.91 2.90
N GLU A 64 10.76 -20.06 2.95
CA GLU A 64 10.11 -21.37 3.13
C GLU A 64 10.44 -22.34 2.01
N ARG A 65 10.29 -21.91 0.75
CA ARG A 65 10.61 -22.75 -0.42
C ARG A 65 12.09 -23.09 -0.51
N LEU A 66 12.98 -22.14 -0.17
CA LEU A 66 14.40 -22.39 -0.11
C LEU A 66 14.71 -23.43 0.98
N HIS A 67 14.14 -23.30 2.16
CA HIS A 67 14.28 -24.27 3.24
C HIS A 67 13.82 -25.67 2.79
N GLN A 68 12.65 -25.76 2.15
CA GLN A 68 12.16 -27.02 1.58
C GLN A 68 13.12 -27.61 0.53
N SER A 69 13.74 -26.77 -0.30
CA SER A 69 14.68 -27.24 -1.33
C SER A 69 15.99 -27.76 -0.77
N LEU A 70 16.33 -27.40 0.47
CA LEU A 70 17.53 -27.84 1.17
C LEU A 70 17.26 -28.98 2.17
N GLN A 71 16.02 -29.42 2.33
CA GLN A 71 15.68 -30.56 3.19
C GLN A 71 16.44 -31.82 2.76
N GLY A 72 16.94 -32.58 3.73
CA GLY A 72 17.77 -33.76 3.49
C GLY A 72 19.23 -33.47 3.14
N THR A 73 19.65 -32.21 3.15
CA THR A 73 21.05 -31.80 2.99
C THR A 73 21.60 -31.22 4.30
N THR A 74 22.93 -31.13 4.41
CA THR A 74 23.61 -30.45 5.51
C THR A 74 23.79 -28.95 5.30
N LEU A 75 23.28 -28.42 4.17
CA LEU A 75 23.43 -27.03 3.77
C LEU A 75 22.51 -26.10 4.59
N ARG A 76 23.05 -24.97 5.02
CA ARG A 76 22.28 -23.93 5.71
C ARG A 76 21.79 -22.87 4.71
N PRO A 77 20.57 -22.34 4.88
CA PRO A 77 20.08 -21.27 4.02
C PRO A 77 20.82 -19.96 4.27
N PRO A 78 21.09 -19.15 3.24
CA PRO A 78 21.67 -17.83 3.37
C PRO A 78 20.64 -16.80 3.90
N ALA A 79 21.10 -15.57 4.09
CA ALA A 79 20.24 -14.46 4.50
C ALA A 79 19.26 -14.05 3.38
N VAL A 80 17.96 -14.17 3.66
CA VAL A 80 16.87 -13.61 2.82
C VAL A 80 16.29 -12.40 3.52
N ARG A 81 16.37 -11.22 2.89
CA ARG A 81 15.95 -9.93 3.47
C ARG A 81 15.13 -9.10 2.50
N THR A 82 14.39 -8.13 3.03
CA THR A 82 13.93 -6.99 2.23
C THR A 82 14.93 -5.84 2.38
N PHE A 83 14.93 -4.89 1.45
CA PHE A 83 15.77 -3.68 1.57
C PHE A 83 15.57 -2.97 2.91
N HIS A 84 14.32 -2.82 3.37
CA HIS A 84 14.04 -2.21 4.67
C HIS A 84 14.55 -3.02 5.86
N SER A 85 14.51 -4.36 5.81
CA SER A 85 15.05 -5.18 6.88
C SER A 85 16.58 -5.17 6.91
N LEU A 86 17.22 -4.98 5.77
CA LEU A 86 18.66 -4.74 5.68
C LEU A 86 18.99 -3.34 6.24
N GLY A 87 18.25 -2.31 5.80
CA GLY A 87 18.42 -0.95 6.27
C GLY A 87 18.26 -0.82 7.79
N LEU A 88 17.27 -1.50 8.38
CA LEU A 88 17.10 -1.52 9.85
C LEU A 88 18.35 -2.07 10.57
N ARG A 89 19.02 -3.08 10.01
CA ARG A 89 20.25 -3.60 10.59
C ARG A 89 21.41 -2.61 10.45
N LEU A 90 21.51 -1.95 9.30
CA LEU A 90 22.52 -0.90 9.09
C LEU A 90 22.30 0.26 10.03
N VAL A 91 21.04 0.73 10.20
CA VAL A 91 20.70 1.76 11.19
C VAL A 91 21.15 1.34 12.58
N ALA A 92 20.87 0.12 13.02
CA ALA A 92 21.28 -0.36 14.33
C ALA A 92 22.82 -0.38 14.46
N SER A 93 23.53 -0.87 13.45
CA SER A 93 24.99 -0.93 13.44
C SER A 93 25.61 0.48 13.44
N PHE A 94 25.11 1.38 12.60
CA PHE A 94 25.60 2.75 12.50
C PHE A 94 25.30 3.56 13.76
N THR A 95 24.14 3.32 14.39
CA THR A 95 23.81 3.93 15.68
C THR A 95 24.77 3.46 16.78
N ASN A 96 25.09 2.17 16.84
CA ASN A 96 26.04 1.65 17.83
C ASN A 96 27.48 2.18 17.60
N ARG A 97 27.82 2.49 16.37
CA ARG A 97 29.10 3.11 15.98
C ARG A 97 29.09 4.64 16.00
N GLN A 98 27.99 5.26 16.44
CA GLN A 98 27.80 6.72 16.56
C GLN A 98 27.77 7.50 15.22
N TYR A 99 27.61 6.80 14.09
CA TYR A 99 27.41 7.46 12.79
C TYR A 99 25.97 7.95 12.57
N LEU A 100 24.99 7.31 13.20
CA LEU A 100 23.61 7.74 13.19
C LEU A 100 23.10 7.99 14.62
N PRO A 101 22.21 8.96 14.81
CA PRO A 101 21.59 9.23 16.10
C PRO A 101 20.66 8.09 16.52
N ARG A 102 20.49 7.91 17.84
CA ARG A 102 19.54 6.94 18.38
C ARG A 102 18.13 7.51 18.35
N TYR A 103 17.32 7.07 17.38
CA TYR A 103 15.93 7.47 17.20
C TYR A 103 14.99 6.27 17.33
N ARG A 104 13.76 6.55 17.79
CA ARG A 104 12.69 5.55 17.87
C ARG A 104 12.05 5.35 16.49
N LEU A 105 11.90 4.11 16.05
CA LEU A 105 11.14 3.80 14.84
C LEU A 105 9.64 3.97 15.10
N VAL A 106 8.98 4.67 14.20
CA VAL A 106 7.53 4.92 14.16
C VAL A 106 6.99 4.28 12.89
N THR A 107 6.02 3.38 13.05
CA THR A 107 5.43 2.61 11.94
C THR A 107 4.00 3.03 11.61
N GLU A 108 3.39 3.83 12.48
CA GLU A 108 2.00 4.26 12.34
C GLU A 108 1.91 5.46 11.39
N ASP A 109 1.19 5.29 10.28
CA ASP A 109 1.03 6.31 9.23
C ASP A 109 0.41 7.61 9.76
N PHE A 110 -0.50 7.52 10.74
CA PHE A 110 -1.09 8.73 11.34
C PHE A 110 -0.08 9.64 12.05
N GLN A 111 1.03 9.08 12.57
CA GLN A 111 2.09 9.89 13.20
C GLN A 111 2.91 10.63 12.14
N LEU A 112 3.15 10.01 10.99
CA LEU A 112 3.78 10.66 9.85
C LEU A 112 2.89 11.82 9.33
N GLU A 113 1.59 11.56 9.14
CA GLU A 113 0.63 12.58 8.70
C GLU A 113 0.53 13.73 9.71
N LYS A 114 0.46 13.42 11.01
CA LYS A 114 0.43 14.43 12.07
C LYS A 114 1.65 15.35 12.00
N LEU A 115 2.84 14.77 11.86
CA LEU A 115 4.08 15.55 11.78
C LEU A 115 4.15 16.38 10.48
N ALA A 116 3.71 15.83 9.36
CA ALA A 116 3.62 16.53 8.09
C ALA A 116 2.66 17.73 8.19
N ARG A 117 1.50 17.54 8.78
CA ARG A 117 0.52 18.61 9.05
C ARG A 117 1.09 19.71 9.96
N GLU A 118 1.82 19.33 11.00
CA GLU A 118 2.49 20.26 11.90
C GLU A 118 3.56 21.07 11.17
N ALA A 119 4.36 20.43 10.32
CA ALA A 119 5.37 21.10 9.49
C ALA A 119 4.76 22.12 8.53
N MET A 120 3.67 21.76 7.86
CA MET A 120 2.96 22.67 6.95
C MET A 120 2.35 23.87 7.71
N LYS A 121 1.76 23.62 8.89
CA LYS A 121 1.22 24.71 9.74
C LYS A 121 2.31 25.67 10.17
N LYS A 122 3.44 25.16 10.65
CA LYS A 122 4.56 25.97 11.11
C LYS A 122 5.13 26.81 9.97
N TYR A 123 5.31 26.22 8.80
CA TYR A 123 5.74 26.92 7.60
C TYR A 123 4.73 28.00 7.18
N GLY A 124 3.41 27.69 7.16
CA GLY A 124 2.37 28.65 6.82
C GLY A 124 2.30 29.85 7.76
N ALA A 125 2.49 29.65 9.06
CA ALA A 125 2.57 30.71 10.03
C ALA A 125 3.79 31.62 9.82
N GLU A 126 4.95 31.06 9.47
CA GLU A 126 6.17 31.80 9.15
C GLU A 126 6.07 32.57 7.82
N ALA A 127 5.30 32.05 6.85
CA ALA A 127 5.16 32.61 5.51
C ALA A 127 3.98 33.59 5.34
N ASN A 128 3.22 33.89 6.41
CA ASN A 128 1.96 34.65 6.36
C ASN A 128 0.98 34.09 5.30
N GLY A 129 0.97 32.78 5.11
CA GLY A 129 0.21 32.10 4.08
C GLY A 129 -1.23 31.78 4.48
N ASP A 130 -2.08 31.58 3.48
CA ASP A 130 -3.47 31.16 3.64
C ASP A 130 -3.54 29.70 4.15
N GLU A 131 -4.50 29.40 5.04
CA GLU A 131 -4.70 28.05 5.61
C GLU A 131 -5.14 26.97 4.57
N THR A 132 -5.42 27.38 3.33
CA THR A 132 -5.79 26.47 2.23
C THR A 132 -4.76 25.36 1.96
N TRP A 133 -3.48 25.58 2.32
CA TRP A 133 -2.40 24.58 2.16
C TRP A 133 -2.57 23.35 3.06
N ILE A 134 -3.35 23.46 4.12
CA ILE A 134 -3.58 22.40 5.12
C ILE A 134 -4.81 21.55 4.73
N SER A 135 -5.29 21.69 3.49
CA SER A 135 -6.32 20.82 2.95
C SER A 135 -5.88 19.35 2.96
N LYS A 136 -6.83 18.45 2.87
CA LYS A 136 -6.52 16.99 2.79
C LYS A 136 -5.62 16.69 1.61
N GLU A 137 -5.92 17.27 0.45
CA GLU A 137 -5.17 17.11 -0.79
C GLU A 137 -3.74 17.67 -0.67
N GLY A 138 -3.60 18.84 -0.04
CA GLY A 138 -2.28 19.45 0.22
C GLY A 138 -1.40 18.56 1.09
N ILE A 139 -1.98 17.94 2.11
CA ILE A 139 -1.25 17.02 3.00
C ILE A 139 -0.90 15.72 2.28
N GLU A 140 -1.82 15.12 1.53
CA GLU A 140 -1.54 13.92 0.72
C GLU A 140 -0.44 14.18 -0.31
N GLY A 141 -0.48 15.34 -0.98
CA GLY A 141 0.58 15.77 -1.90
C GLY A 141 1.93 15.95 -1.21
N PHE A 142 1.94 16.54 -0.02
CA PHE A 142 3.17 16.70 0.76
C PHE A 142 3.73 15.36 1.27
N LEU A 143 2.88 14.43 1.71
CA LEU A 143 3.30 13.07 2.08
C LEU A 143 3.91 12.33 0.88
N LEU A 144 3.33 12.50 -0.32
CA LEU A 144 3.91 11.97 -1.54
C LEU A 144 5.29 12.58 -1.81
N PHE A 145 5.44 13.90 -1.66
CA PHE A 145 6.72 14.58 -1.81
C PHE A 145 7.77 14.06 -0.82
N ILE A 146 7.42 13.93 0.48
CA ILE A 146 8.30 13.31 1.49
C ILE A 146 8.75 11.92 1.04
N SER A 147 7.81 11.10 0.59
CA SER A 147 8.11 9.74 0.11
C SER A 147 9.07 9.75 -1.08
N ARG A 148 8.89 10.69 -2.02
CA ARG A 148 9.76 10.85 -3.19
C ARG A 148 11.17 11.28 -2.79
N VAL A 149 11.32 12.28 -1.92
CA VAL A 149 12.62 12.72 -1.41
C VAL A 149 13.34 11.59 -0.69
N LYS A 150 12.63 10.83 0.16
CA LYS A 150 13.22 9.69 0.89
C LYS A 150 13.51 8.47 0.00
N SER A 151 13.02 8.45 -1.22
CA SER A 151 13.28 7.39 -2.22
C SER A 151 14.42 7.75 -3.18
N ASP A 152 15.02 8.93 -3.02
CA ASP A 152 16.10 9.46 -3.87
C ASP A 152 17.28 9.91 -3.03
N ILE A 153 18.43 10.12 -3.67
CA ILE A 153 19.65 10.71 -3.07
C ILE A 153 19.83 12.18 -3.49
N ALA A 154 19.00 12.65 -4.41
CA ALA A 154 19.00 14.02 -4.89
C ALA A 154 18.40 14.98 -3.82
N SER A 155 18.70 16.26 -3.95
CA SER A 155 18.14 17.28 -3.07
C SER A 155 16.62 17.38 -3.22
N PRO A 156 15.90 17.87 -2.18
CA PRO A 156 14.46 18.09 -2.30
C PRO A 156 14.05 18.97 -3.49
N GLN A 157 14.91 19.95 -3.88
CA GLN A 157 14.68 20.81 -5.02
C GLN A 157 14.75 20.04 -6.34
N GLU A 158 15.76 19.19 -6.51
CA GLU A 158 15.93 18.35 -7.70
C GLU A 158 14.80 17.33 -7.81
N VAL A 159 14.41 16.71 -6.69
CA VAL A 159 13.27 15.77 -6.64
C VAL A 159 11.97 16.46 -7.01
N PHE A 160 11.75 17.70 -6.51
CA PHE A 160 10.56 18.49 -6.85
C PHE A 160 10.46 18.72 -8.36
N ALA A 161 11.55 19.18 -8.97
CA ALA A 161 11.62 19.43 -10.40
C ALA A 161 11.45 18.15 -11.23
N ALA A 162 12.12 17.06 -10.82
CA ALA A 162 12.08 15.78 -11.55
C ALA A 162 10.72 15.06 -11.47
N CYS A 163 9.96 15.28 -10.40
CA CYS A 163 8.64 14.65 -10.22
C CYS A 163 7.51 15.42 -10.91
N GLY A 164 7.76 16.60 -11.48
CA GLY A 164 6.75 17.41 -12.16
C GLY A 164 5.66 17.95 -11.25
N PHE A 165 5.99 18.25 -9.99
CA PHE A 165 5.06 18.95 -9.11
C PHE A 165 4.78 20.35 -9.68
N GLU A 166 3.54 20.80 -9.57
CA GLU A 166 3.13 22.13 -10.01
C GLU A 166 3.84 23.22 -9.19
N GLU A 167 4.19 24.33 -9.83
CA GLU A 167 4.95 25.43 -9.20
C GLU A 167 4.27 26.00 -7.96
N GLN A 168 2.94 25.99 -7.92
CA GLN A 168 2.15 26.37 -6.74
C GLN A 168 2.45 25.50 -5.50
N HIS A 169 3.02 24.31 -5.65
CA HIS A 169 3.41 23.42 -4.56
C HIS A 169 4.88 23.55 -4.17
N ALA A 170 5.63 24.54 -4.68
CA ALA A 170 7.05 24.76 -4.34
C ALA A 170 7.30 24.92 -2.83
N TYR A 171 6.29 25.32 -2.08
CA TYR A 171 6.34 25.38 -0.61
C TYR A 171 6.62 24.02 0.05
N TYR A 172 6.37 22.89 -0.61
CA TYR A 172 6.73 21.55 -0.12
C TYR A 172 8.22 21.45 0.21
N ILE A 173 9.08 22.11 -0.57
CA ILE A 173 10.53 22.09 -0.34
C ILE A 173 10.89 22.70 1.02
N HIS A 174 10.24 23.79 1.37
CA HIS A 174 10.48 24.48 2.65
C HIS A 174 9.79 23.73 3.80
N ALA A 175 8.55 23.28 3.60
CA ALA A 175 7.82 22.47 4.58
C ALA A 175 8.58 21.17 4.91
N TYR A 176 9.29 20.59 3.93
CA TYR A 176 10.14 19.41 4.15
C TYR A 176 11.31 19.71 5.11
N LYS A 177 11.94 20.86 5.00
CA LYS A 177 13.01 21.27 5.94
C LYS A 177 12.46 21.38 7.37
N VAL A 178 11.28 21.98 7.52
CA VAL A 178 10.59 22.06 8.82
C VAL A 178 10.22 20.66 9.33
N PHE A 179 9.70 19.78 8.45
CA PHE A 179 9.38 18.40 8.78
C PHE A 179 10.59 17.63 9.32
N GLU A 180 11.73 17.69 8.63
CA GLU A 180 12.97 17.05 9.10
C GLU A 180 13.44 17.62 10.45
N SER A 181 13.36 18.94 10.62
CA SER A 181 13.69 19.61 11.90
C SER A 181 12.82 19.08 13.05
N LEU A 182 11.51 18.99 12.84
CA LEU A 182 10.57 18.44 13.82
C LEU A 182 10.82 16.95 14.10
N ARG A 183 11.09 16.17 13.06
CA ARG A 183 11.40 14.74 13.15
C ARG A 183 12.66 14.51 14.01
N HIS A 184 13.71 15.28 13.76
CA HIS A 184 14.95 15.20 14.52
C HIS A 184 14.76 15.65 15.98
N ALA A 185 14.03 16.74 16.22
CA ALA A 185 13.71 17.21 17.56
C ALA A 185 12.92 16.17 18.37
N ALA A 186 11.97 15.49 17.72
CA ALA A 186 11.19 14.40 18.31
C ALA A 186 11.98 13.09 18.47
N ARG A 187 13.20 13.00 17.94
CA ARG A 187 14.05 11.78 17.91
C ARG A 187 13.32 10.55 17.36
N ILE A 188 12.63 10.72 16.24
CA ILE A 188 11.88 9.66 15.58
C ILE A 188 12.41 9.40 14.18
N ARG A 189 12.17 8.17 13.71
CA ARG A 189 12.52 7.64 12.40
C ARG A 189 11.29 6.97 11.82
N PHE A 190 10.95 7.27 10.57
CA PHE A 190 9.88 6.60 9.85
C PHE A 190 10.41 5.47 8.97
N TYR A 191 9.51 4.71 8.37
CA TYR A 191 9.85 3.54 7.58
C TYR A 191 10.77 3.85 6.39
N HIS A 192 10.55 4.97 5.71
CA HIS A 192 11.40 5.41 4.59
C HIS A 192 12.83 5.74 5.03
N ASP A 193 13.03 6.22 6.25
CA ASP A 193 14.35 6.58 6.78
C ASP A 193 15.25 5.35 6.98
N LEU A 194 14.65 4.15 7.09
CA LEU A 194 15.42 2.91 7.30
C LEU A 194 16.43 2.62 6.19
N ILE A 195 16.14 3.06 4.96
CA ILE A 195 17.08 2.91 3.84
C ILE A 195 17.79 4.22 3.57
N HIS A 196 17.06 5.33 3.56
CA HIS A 196 17.58 6.65 3.22
C HIS A 196 18.72 7.09 4.15
N GLU A 197 18.53 7.04 5.48
CA GLU A 197 19.57 7.50 6.42
C GLU A 197 20.89 6.71 6.33
N PRO A 198 20.89 5.35 6.27
CA PRO A 198 22.12 4.62 6.04
C PRO A 198 22.81 4.97 4.73
N VAL A 199 22.08 5.12 3.63
CA VAL A 199 22.65 5.47 2.33
C VAL A 199 23.28 6.86 2.38
N MET A 200 22.59 7.86 2.95
CA MET A 200 23.14 9.20 3.11
C MET A 200 24.38 9.22 4.03
N ALA A 201 24.38 8.40 5.09
CA ALA A 201 25.56 8.28 5.97
C ALA A 201 26.75 7.64 5.24
N ILE A 202 26.54 6.60 4.45
CA ILE A 202 27.58 5.96 3.64
C ILE A 202 28.13 6.95 2.60
N GLN A 203 27.25 7.70 1.94
CA GLN A 203 27.65 8.70 0.95
C GLN A 203 28.51 9.81 1.56
N ALA A 204 28.21 10.21 2.78
CA ALA A 204 28.94 11.27 3.50
C ALA A 204 30.28 10.82 4.07
N GLN A 205 30.50 9.50 4.27
CA GLN A 205 31.62 8.97 5.02
C GLN A 205 32.24 7.74 4.33
N LYS A 206 33.45 7.92 3.82
CA LYS A 206 34.17 6.88 3.06
C LYS A 206 34.44 5.63 3.88
N ASP A 207 34.78 5.76 5.15
CA ASP A 207 35.03 4.64 6.06
C ASP A 207 33.80 3.75 6.27
N LEU A 208 32.59 4.33 6.22
CA LEU A 208 31.35 3.54 6.19
C LEU A 208 31.16 2.81 4.86
N ALA A 209 31.49 3.43 3.74
CA ALA A 209 31.44 2.77 2.44
C ALA A 209 32.37 1.57 2.39
N ASP A 210 33.62 1.74 2.82
CA ASP A 210 34.60 0.66 2.90
C ASP A 210 34.16 -0.43 3.90
N TRP A 211 33.48 -0.05 4.98
CA TRP A 211 33.02 -1.00 5.98
C TRP A 211 31.83 -1.85 5.52
N VAL A 212 30.94 -1.35 4.68
CA VAL A 212 29.77 -2.12 4.17
C VAL A 212 30.10 -2.94 2.92
N ALA A 213 31.13 -2.59 2.20
CA ALA A 213 31.53 -3.22 0.95
C ALA A 213 32.23 -4.59 1.16
N ASP A 214 32.22 -5.41 0.13
CA ASP A 214 33.07 -6.60 -0.04
C ASP A 214 32.93 -7.70 1.04
N HIS A 215 31.80 -7.72 1.74
CA HIS A 215 31.46 -8.80 2.68
C HIS A 215 30.77 -9.99 2.03
N LEU A 216 30.20 -9.79 0.85
CA LEU A 216 29.38 -10.76 0.12
C LEU A 216 30.09 -11.18 -1.16
N ASP A 217 29.89 -12.44 -1.55
CA ASP A 217 30.34 -12.94 -2.85
C ASP A 217 29.20 -12.93 -3.88
N TYR A 218 27.96 -13.12 -3.40
CA TYR A 218 26.78 -13.18 -4.26
C TYR A 218 25.60 -12.40 -3.68
N ILE A 219 24.98 -11.58 -4.51
CA ILE A 219 23.73 -10.87 -4.19
C ILE A 219 22.69 -11.20 -5.27
N LEU A 220 21.53 -11.72 -4.85
CA LEU A 220 20.40 -11.94 -5.74
C LEU A 220 19.28 -10.96 -5.38
N VAL A 221 18.72 -10.26 -6.36
CA VAL A 221 17.65 -9.28 -6.16
C VAL A 221 16.43 -9.66 -6.98
N ASP A 222 15.27 -9.82 -6.32
CA ASP A 222 13.98 -10.09 -6.97
C ASP A 222 13.19 -8.80 -7.19
N GLU A 223 12.32 -8.81 -8.21
CA GLU A 223 11.46 -7.69 -8.63
C GLU A 223 12.25 -6.38 -8.81
N TYR A 224 13.40 -6.48 -9.50
CA TYR A 224 14.34 -5.36 -9.63
C TYR A 224 13.77 -4.17 -10.42
N GLN A 225 12.69 -4.33 -11.18
CA GLN A 225 11.99 -3.23 -11.84
C GLN A 225 11.30 -2.28 -10.86
N ASP A 226 11.06 -2.71 -9.61
CA ASP A 226 10.33 -1.93 -8.60
C ASP A 226 11.23 -1.18 -7.63
N ILE A 227 12.56 -1.23 -7.79
CA ILE A 227 13.50 -0.52 -6.92
C ILE A 227 13.56 0.98 -7.24
N ASN A 228 13.91 1.77 -6.22
CA ASN A 228 14.15 3.20 -6.32
C ASN A 228 15.65 3.54 -6.21
N GLU A 229 16.00 4.85 -6.33
CA GLU A 229 17.39 5.31 -6.32
C GLU A 229 18.13 4.94 -5.02
N VAL A 230 17.50 5.14 -3.87
CA VAL A 230 18.13 4.84 -2.58
C VAL A 230 18.41 3.33 -2.44
N GLN A 231 17.52 2.47 -2.95
CA GLN A 231 17.74 1.03 -2.97
C GLN A 231 18.85 0.62 -3.93
N GLN A 232 18.92 1.28 -5.09
CA GLN A 232 20.01 1.06 -6.05
C GLN A 232 21.35 1.45 -5.44
N GLN A 233 21.43 2.60 -4.80
CA GLN A 233 22.66 3.06 -4.15
C GLN A 233 23.08 2.13 -3.00
N LEU A 234 22.13 1.67 -2.20
CA LEU A 234 22.41 0.68 -1.16
C LEU A 234 22.97 -0.61 -1.76
N LEU A 235 22.38 -1.09 -2.87
CA LEU A 235 22.87 -2.29 -3.57
C LEU A 235 24.32 -2.11 -4.05
N LEU A 236 24.63 -0.95 -4.64
CA LEU A 236 25.99 -0.63 -5.09
C LEU A 236 26.99 -0.63 -3.93
N TYR A 237 26.64 0.01 -2.80
CA TYR A 237 27.52 0.05 -1.63
C TYR A 237 27.79 -1.34 -1.04
N ILE A 238 26.77 -2.18 -0.89
CA ILE A 238 26.98 -3.53 -0.31
C ILE A 238 27.62 -4.51 -1.27
N ALA A 239 27.47 -4.29 -2.58
CA ALA A 239 28.13 -5.11 -3.60
C ALA A 239 29.64 -4.84 -3.62
N GLY A 240 30.06 -3.59 -3.43
CA GLY A 240 31.46 -3.20 -3.52
C GLY A 240 32.06 -3.57 -4.87
N GLN A 241 33.28 -4.08 -4.83
CA GLN A 241 34.02 -4.56 -6.02
C GLN A 241 34.00 -6.09 -6.16
N GLN A 242 33.60 -6.81 -5.09
CA GLN A 242 33.73 -8.27 -5.00
C GLN A 242 32.45 -9.01 -5.39
N ALA A 243 31.29 -8.54 -4.92
CA ALA A 243 30.05 -9.32 -5.05
C ALA A 243 29.56 -9.43 -6.48
N GLN A 244 29.22 -10.64 -6.90
CA GLN A 244 28.52 -10.90 -8.15
C GLN A 244 27.02 -10.68 -7.94
N VAL A 245 26.45 -9.73 -8.66
CA VAL A 245 25.04 -9.34 -8.51
C VAL A 245 24.21 -9.94 -9.62
N MET A 246 23.17 -10.71 -9.24
CA MET A 246 22.15 -11.20 -10.16
C MET A 246 20.82 -10.51 -9.85
N VAL A 247 20.28 -9.80 -10.82
CA VAL A 247 18.96 -9.17 -10.71
C VAL A 247 17.94 -9.90 -11.57
N VAL A 248 16.75 -10.06 -11.02
CA VAL A 248 15.62 -10.71 -11.70
C VAL A 248 14.43 -9.77 -11.67
N GLY A 249 13.78 -9.58 -12.80
CA GLY A 249 12.64 -8.68 -12.87
C GLY A 249 11.90 -8.73 -14.20
N ASP A 250 10.80 -7.99 -14.24
CA ASP A 250 9.98 -7.82 -15.42
C ASP A 250 9.59 -6.35 -15.57
N VAL A 251 10.24 -5.65 -16.50
CA VAL A 251 9.96 -4.22 -16.74
C VAL A 251 8.50 -3.97 -17.05
N ASP A 252 7.83 -4.93 -17.70
CA ASP A 252 6.43 -4.84 -18.09
C ASP A 252 5.47 -4.97 -16.88
N GLN A 253 5.97 -5.34 -15.70
CA GLN A 253 5.24 -5.42 -14.42
C GLN A 253 5.59 -4.29 -13.45
N CYS A 254 6.31 -3.25 -13.85
CA CYS A 254 6.59 -2.09 -13.00
C CYS A 254 5.30 -1.29 -12.76
N ILE A 255 4.79 -1.29 -11.53
CA ILE A 255 3.56 -0.62 -11.12
C ILE A 255 3.76 0.33 -9.93
N TYR A 256 5.02 0.54 -9.50
CA TYR A 256 5.38 1.35 -8.34
C TYR A 256 6.14 2.64 -8.71
N GLU A 257 6.04 3.13 -9.97
CA GLU A 257 6.67 4.39 -10.39
C GLU A 257 6.22 5.58 -9.54
N TRP A 258 4.97 5.57 -9.10
CA TRP A 258 4.44 6.58 -8.18
C TRP A 258 5.12 6.58 -6.80
N ARG A 259 5.77 5.47 -6.39
CA ARG A 259 6.61 5.35 -5.19
C ARG A 259 8.10 5.56 -5.44
N GLY A 260 8.50 5.97 -6.64
CA GLY A 260 9.90 6.20 -6.99
C GLY A 260 10.58 5.02 -7.68
N ALA A 261 9.88 3.91 -7.96
CA ALA A 261 10.42 2.87 -8.82
C ALA A 261 10.75 3.43 -10.20
N GLN A 262 11.83 2.93 -10.80
CA GLN A 262 12.28 3.41 -12.11
C GLN A 262 12.65 2.23 -13.01
N PRO A 263 11.82 1.91 -14.02
CA PRO A 263 12.08 0.82 -14.96
C PRO A 263 13.46 0.89 -15.64
N LYS A 264 14.03 2.09 -15.73
CA LYS A 264 15.38 2.29 -16.28
C LYS A 264 16.48 1.49 -15.57
N TYR A 265 16.28 1.12 -14.28
CA TYR A 265 17.29 0.33 -13.56
C TYR A 265 17.50 -1.01 -14.20
N ILE A 266 16.43 -1.76 -14.49
CA ILE A 266 16.54 -3.07 -15.13
C ILE A 266 16.85 -2.97 -16.62
N VAL A 267 16.34 -1.93 -17.32
CA VAL A 267 16.47 -1.83 -18.79
C VAL A 267 17.87 -1.41 -19.22
N SER A 268 18.44 -0.39 -18.58
CA SER A 268 19.68 0.24 -19.05
C SER A 268 20.72 0.50 -17.96
N ARG A 269 20.28 0.89 -16.75
CA ARG A 269 21.22 1.35 -15.73
C ARG A 269 22.02 0.21 -15.10
N PHE A 270 21.43 -1.00 -14.99
CA PHE A 270 22.15 -2.14 -14.46
C PHE A 270 23.44 -2.45 -15.24
N ALA A 271 23.37 -2.40 -16.56
CA ALA A 271 24.56 -2.64 -17.41
C ALA A 271 25.62 -1.54 -17.28
N ARG A 272 25.23 -0.33 -16.87
CA ARG A 272 26.17 0.78 -16.60
C ARG A 272 26.78 0.67 -15.21
N ASP A 273 25.97 0.37 -14.20
CA ASP A 273 26.38 0.35 -12.81
C ASP A 273 27.14 -0.95 -12.45
N PHE A 274 26.81 -2.06 -13.13
CA PHE A 274 27.45 -3.37 -13.00
C PHE A 274 28.04 -3.79 -14.35
N SER A 275 29.37 -3.71 -14.48
CA SER A 275 30.07 -3.88 -15.75
C SER A 275 29.75 -5.21 -16.44
N GLN A 276 29.43 -5.13 -17.73
CA GLN A 276 29.27 -6.25 -18.66
C GLN A 276 28.40 -7.42 -18.13
N PRO A 277 27.17 -7.20 -17.69
CA PRO A 277 26.35 -8.28 -17.17
C PRO A 277 25.95 -9.27 -18.25
N THR A 278 25.92 -10.55 -17.90
CA THR A 278 25.30 -11.56 -18.74
C THR A 278 23.79 -11.38 -18.74
N ASN A 279 23.17 -11.25 -19.92
CA ASN A 279 21.73 -11.08 -20.05
C ASN A 279 21.04 -12.41 -20.28
N TYR A 280 20.06 -12.74 -19.45
CA TYR A 280 19.21 -13.90 -19.56
C TYR A 280 17.76 -13.49 -19.77
N THR A 281 16.99 -14.35 -20.42
CA THR A 281 15.54 -14.19 -20.58
C THR A 281 14.83 -15.43 -20.08
N LEU A 282 13.70 -15.25 -19.41
CA LEU A 282 12.74 -16.29 -19.08
C LEU A 282 11.46 -16.01 -19.87
N SER A 283 11.29 -16.67 -21.00
CA SER A 283 10.26 -16.38 -22.00
C SER A 283 8.96 -17.17 -21.78
N TYR A 284 9.00 -18.30 -21.07
CA TYR A 284 7.86 -19.21 -20.95
C TYR A 284 7.05 -18.93 -19.69
N SER A 285 5.76 -18.62 -19.85
CA SER A 285 4.80 -18.59 -18.75
C SER A 285 4.24 -19.98 -18.46
N PHE A 286 4.28 -20.39 -17.21
CA PHE A 286 3.65 -21.63 -16.71
C PHE A 286 2.27 -21.38 -16.08
N ARG A 287 1.74 -20.16 -16.19
CA ARG A 287 0.55 -19.72 -15.47
C ARG A 287 -0.73 -19.72 -16.31
N TYR A 288 -0.62 -19.42 -17.59
CA TYR A 288 -1.78 -19.21 -18.48
C TYR A 288 -1.48 -19.65 -19.91
N GLY A 289 -2.55 -19.86 -20.70
CA GLY A 289 -2.48 -20.38 -22.04
C GLY A 289 -2.13 -19.32 -23.10
N HIS A 290 -2.03 -19.80 -24.33
CA HIS A 290 -1.51 -19.03 -25.48
C HIS A 290 -2.32 -17.76 -25.78
N ARG A 291 -3.66 -17.83 -25.69
CA ARG A 291 -4.52 -16.66 -26.01
C ARG A 291 -4.25 -15.46 -25.10
N LEU A 292 -4.06 -15.72 -23.79
CA LEU A 292 -3.73 -14.64 -22.86
C LEU A 292 -2.30 -14.13 -23.05
N ALA A 293 -1.36 -15.02 -23.34
CA ALA A 293 0.01 -14.63 -23.67
C ALA A 293 0.05 -13.69 -24.90
N LEU A 294 -0.71 -14.03 -25.95
CA LEU A 294 -0.82 -13.19 -27.14
C LEU A 294 -1.44 -11.83 -26.85
N ALA A 295 -2.56 -11.79 -26.11
CA ALA A 295 -3.20 -10.54 -25.72
C ALA A 295 -2.27 -9.66 -24.86
N ALA A 296 -1.54 -10.25 -23.92
CA ALA A 296 -0.56 -9.55 -23.10
C ALA A 296 0.59 -8.97 -23.93
N ASN A 297 1.13 -9.75 -24.89
CA ASN A 297 2.18 -9.25 -25.79
C ASN A 297 1.69 -8.07 -26.64
N HIS A 298 0.45 -8.12 -27.15
CA HIS A 298 -0.13 -7.01 -27.89
C HIS A 298 -0.28 -5.76 -27.02
N LEU A 299 -0.82 -5.90 -25.81
CA LEU A 299 -0.99 -4.79 -24.90
C LEU A 299 0.35 -4.13 -24.57
N ILE A 300 1.33 -4.93 -24.19
CA ILE A 300 2.63 -4.44 -23.73
C ILE A 300 3.50 -3.88 -24.87
N SER A 301 3.22 -4.23 -26.13
CA SER A 301 3.93 -3.69 -27.29
C SER A 301 3.80 -2.17 -27.46
N ASN A 302 2.78 -1.57 -26.82
CA ASN A 302 2.58 -0.13 -26.80
C ASN A 302 3.52 0.62 -25.83
N ASN A 303 4.18 -0.09 -24.90
CA ASN A 303 5.13 0.53 -23.99
C ASN A 303 6.43 0.90 -24.75
N ARG A 304 6.92 2.13 -24.52
CA ARG A 304 8.16 2.63 -25.14
C ARG A 304 9.41 2.07 -24.47
N LEU A 305 9.40 2.02 -23.13
CA LEU A 305 10.51 1.51 -22.33
C LEU A 305 10.25 0.05 -21.96
N ARG A 306 10.85 -0.87 -22.72
CA ARG A 306 10.64 -2.31 -22.51
C ARG A 306 11.84 -3.13 -23.00
N ASP A 307 11.94 -4.36 -22.49
CA ASP A 307 12.82 -5.38 -23.07
C ASP A 307 12.17 -6.00 -24.32
N ARG A 308 13.02 -6.37 -25.30
CA ARG A 308 12.57 -7.10 -26.51
C ARG A 308 12.39 -8.58 -26.18
N LYS A 309 11.38 -8.90 -25.35
CA LYS A 309 11.00 -10.27 -25.00
C LYS A 309 9.57 -10.55 -25.40
N LEU A 310 9.26 -11.80 -25.65
CA LEU A 310 7.90 -12.28 -25.88
C LEU A 310 7.50 -13.21 -24.73
N CYS A 311 6.27 -13.08 -24.27
CA CYS A 311 5.68 -14.03 -23.35
C CYS A 311 5.11 -15.19 -24.16
N LEU A 312 5.66 -16.38 -23.97
CA LEU A 312 5.22 -17.64 -24.58
C LEU A 312 4.51 -18.48 -23.53
N ALA A 313 3.36 -19.04 -23.87
CA ALA A 313 2.72 -20.01 -22.97
C ALA A 313 3.44 -21.35 -23.06
N TRP A 314 3.65 -22.02 -21.92
CA TRP A 314 4.17 -23.37 -21.92
C TRP A 314 3.18 -24.33 -22.59
N SER A 315 3.67 -25.29 -23.38
CA SER A 315 2.86 -26.14 -24.26
C SER A 315 1.78 -26.95 -23.54
N THR A 316 1.98 -27.25 -22.25
CA THR A 316 1.02 -28.03 -21.44
C THR A 316 0.07 -27.15 -20.62
N ASN A 317 0.15 -25.83 -20.75
CA ASN A 317 -0.79 -24.95 -20.05
C ASN A 317 -2.20 -25.13 -20.59
N PRO A 318 -3.23 -25.09 -19.72
CA PRO A 318 -4.61 -25.16 -20.17
C PRO A 318 -4.96 -23.95 -21.05
N ASP A 319 -5.88 -24.15 -21.99
CA ASP A 319 -6.34 -23.03 -22.82
C ASP A 319 -7.01 -21.95 -21.95
N THR A 320 -6.76 -20.70 -22.29
CA THR A 320 -7.30 -19.56 -21.56
C THR A 320 -8.41 -18.90 -22.35
N ARG A 321 -9.59 -18.81 -21.76
CA ARG A 321 -10.71 -18.07 -22.32
C ARG A 321 -10.69 -16.62 -21.85
N ILE A 322 -10.81 -15.68 -22.78
CA ILE A 322 -10.96 -14.25 -22.52
C ILE A 322 -12.39 -13.86 -22.89
N THR A 323 -13.11 -13.19 -22.01
CA THR A 323 -14.47 -12.69 -22.24
C THR A 323 -14.52 -11.21 -21.88
N CYS A 324 -14.98 -10.36 -22.80
CA CYS A 324 -15.26 -8.97 -22.52
C CYS A 324 -16.71 -8.84 -22.02
N LEU A 325 -16.90 -8.06 -20.98
CA LEU A 325 -18.21 -7.76 -20.42
C LEU A 325 -18.58 -6.29 -20.75
N PRO A 326 -19.87 -5.94 -20.78
CA PRO A 326 -20.30 -4.54 -20.93
C PRO A 326 -19.71 -3.65 -19.84
N GLU A 327 -19.37 -2.43 -20.23
CA GLU A 327 -18.84 -1.43 -19.30
C GLU A 327 -19.92 -0.94 -18.34
N GLY A 328 -19.58 -0.78 -17.06
CA GLY A 328 -20.48 -0.25 -16.02
C GLY A 328 -21.47 -1.26 -15.43
N GLU A 329 -21.54 -2.49 -15.94
CA GLU A 329 -22.45 -3.51 -15.44
C GLU A 329 -21.71 -4.51 -14.52
N VAL A 330 -22.17 -4.64 -13.27
CA VAL A 330 -21.64 -5.63 -12.31
C VAL A 330 -22.37 -6.98 -12.41
N GLN A 331 -23.64 -6.99 -12.87
CA GLN A 331 -24.45 -8.20 -12.91
C GLN A 331 -23.87 -9.35 -13.74
N PRO A 332 -23.25 -9.13 -14.92
CA PRO A 332 -22.60 -10.23 -15.66
C PRO A 332 -21.45 -10.88 -14.86
N LEU A 333 -20.70 -10.11 -14.06
CA LEU A 333 -19.67 -10.64 -13.17
C LEU A 333 -20.30 -11.53 -12.08
N ILE A 334 -21.40 -11.08 -11.47
CA ILE A 334 -22.12 -11.86 -10.45
C ILE A 334 -22.59 -13.19 -11.00
N ASN A 335 -23.18 -13.20 -12.20
CA ASN A 335 -23.65 -14.42 -12.85
C ASN A 335 -22.49 -15.43 -13.09
N ILE A 336 -21.32 -14.92 -13.47
CA ILE A 336 -20.12 -15.76 -13.63
C ILE A 336 -19.69 -16.36 -12.30
N LEU A 337 -19.65 -15.54 -11.23
CA LEU A 337 -19.20 -15.98 -9.90
C LEU A 337 -20.17 -16.98 -9.28
N GLN A 338 -21.49 -16.80 -9.43
CA GLN A 338 -22.50 -17.76 -8.97
C GLN A 338 -22.34 -19.10 -9.66
N ASN A 339 -22.19 -19.11 -10.99
CA ASN A 339 -21.95 -20.34 -11.76
C ASN A 339 -20.62 -21.03 -11.36
N TRP A 340 -19.59 -20.25 -10.97
CA TRP A 340 -18.34 -20.79 -10.47
C TRP A 340 -18.49 -21.36 -9.06
N GLN A 341 -19.23 -20.70 -8.18
CA GLN A 341 -19.50 -21.16 -6.82
C GLN A 341 -20.14 -22.57 -6.83
N GLU A 342 -21.09 -22.78 -7.73
CA GLU A 342 -21.77 -24.08 -7.88
C GLU A 342 -20.85 -25.19 -8.42
N LYS A 343 -19.95 -24.86 -9.37
CA LYS A 343 -19.19 -25.87 -10.11
C LYS A 343 -17.78 -26.13 -9.59
N ARG A 344 -17.11 -25.12 -9.04
CA ARG A 344 -15.67 -25.16 -8.75
C ARG A 344 -15.26 -24.57 -7.39
N GLY A 345 -16.16 -23.84 -6.74
CA GLY A 345 -15.83 -23.04 -5.59
C GLY A 345 -15.11 -21.73 -5.95
N LEU A 346 -15.16 -20.75 -5.04
CA LEU A 346 -14.67 -19.37 -5.27
C LEU A 346 -13.20 -19.16 -4.87
N ASN A 347 -12.55 -20.12 -4.24
CA ASN A 347 -11.17 -19.96 -3.74
C ASN A 347 -10.12 -19.69 -4.85
N GLN A 348 -10.48 -19.90 -6.10
CA GLN A 348 -9.63 -19.64 -7.26
C GLN A 348 -10.09 -18.42 -8.09
N ALA A 349 -11.11 -17.69 -7.61
CA ALA A 349 -11.58 -16.48 -8.27
C ALA A 349 -10.92 -15.23 -7.64
N ALA A 350 -10.55 -14.27 -8.48
CA ALA A 350 -10.08 -12.97 -8.04
C ALA A 350 -10.67 -11.87 -8.92
N VAL A 351 -11.10 -10.77 -8.31
CA VAL A 351 -11.54 -9.55 -8.99
C VAL A 351 -10.46 -8.49 -8.78
N LEU A 352 -9.90 -7.97 -9.86
CA LEU A 352 -8.87 -6.93 -9.82
C LEU A 352 -9.49 -5.58 -10.17
N VAL A 353 -9.22 -4.58 -9.36
CA VAL A 353 -9.67 -3.19 -9.58
C VAL A 353 -8.47 -2.26 -9.66
N ARG A 354 -8.58 -1.19 -10.42
CA ARG A 354 -7.51 -0.19 -10.55
C ARG A 354 -7.41 0.70 -9.32
N ILE A 355 -8.55 1.08 -8.76
CA ILE A 355 -8.67 1.90 -7.55
C ILE A 355 -9.77 1.31 -6.65
N TYR A 356 -9.63 1.50 -5.35
CA TYR A 356 -10.58 0.92 -4.38
C TYR A 356 -12.02 1.41 -4.54
N ALA A 357 -12.23 2.63 -5.05
CA ALA A 357 -13.57 3.12 -5.35
C ALA A 357 -14.36 2.21 -6.32
N GLN A 358 -13.66 1.53 -7.22
CA GLN A 358 -14.27 0.56 -8.15
C GLN A 358 -14.67 -0.76 -7.45
N ALA A 359 -14.14 -1.05 -6.28
CA ALA A 359 -14.52 -2.24 -5.52
C ALA A 359 -15.92 -2.08 -4.89
N VAL A 360 -16.35 -0.86 -4.55
CA VAL A 360 -17.60 -0.61 -3.83
C VAL A 360 -18.83 -1.22 -4.53
N PRO A 361 -19.13 -0.93 -5.82
CA PRO A 361 -20.27 -1.55 -6.49
C PRO A 361 -20.16 -3.08 -6.57
N VAL A 362 -18.94 -3.61 -6.69
CA VAL A 362 -18.70 -5.06 -6.70
C VAL A 362 -18.97 -5.65 -5.31
N GLU A 363 -18.48 -5.05 -4.24
CA GLU A 363 -18.74 -5.50 -2.86
C GLU A 363 -20.23 -5.51 -2.55
N LEU A 364 -20.97 -4.44 -2.93
CA LEU A 364 -22.41 -4.36 -2.71
C LEU A 364 -23.17 -5.48 -3.44
N ALA A 365 -22.82 -5.72 -4.70
CA ALA A 365 -23.45 -6.78 -5.48
C ALA A 365 -23.09 -8.19 -4.94
N LEU A 366 -21.87 -8.43 -4.49
CA LEU A 366 -21.48 -9.70 -3.85
C LEU A 366 -22.27 -9.95 -2.57
N LEU A 367 -22.51 -8.91 -1.76
CA LEU A 367 -23.30 -8.98 -0.54
C LEU A 367 -24.78 -9.25 -0.84
N GLU A 368 -25.37 -8.54 -1.80
CA GLU A 368 -26.75 -8.73 -2.22
C GLU A 368 -27.04 -10.17 -2.64
N HIS A 369 -26.06 -10.80 -3.30
CA HIS A 369 -26.17 -12.19 -3.77
C HIS A 369 -25.58 -13.23 -2.81
N ASN A 370 -25.19 -12.84 -1.58
CA ASN A 370 -24.58 -13.70 -0.57
C ASN A 370 -23.33 -14.45 -1.06
N ILE A 371 -22.52 -13.81 -1.91
CA ILE A 371 -21.26 -14.36 -2.40
C ILE A 371 -20.14 -13.96 -1.42
N PRO A 372 -19.47 -14.93 -0.75
CA PRO A 372 -18.39 -14.61 0.17
C PRO A 372 -17.17 -14.06 -0.57
N TYR A 373 -16.56 -13.01 -0.03
CA TYR A 373 -15.37 -12.37 -0.61
C TYR A 373 -14.39 -11.92 0.48
N ARG A 374 -13.17 -11.61 0.06
CA ARG A 374 -12.14 -10.98 0.88
C ARG A 374 -11.52 -9.82 0.10
N LEU A 375 -11.60 -8.61 0.64
CA LEU A 375 -10.88 -7.45 0.11
C LEU A 375 -9.42 -7.49 0.59
N VAL A 376 -8.47 -7.29 -0.33
CA VAL A 376 -7.04 -7.32 -0.03
C VAL A 376 -6.44 -5.94 -0.31
N GLY A 377 -5.71 -5.41 0.67
CA GLY A 377 -4.97 -4.16 0.53
C GLY A 377 -5.74 -2.90 0.93
N SER A 378 -7.02 -3.01 1.28
CA SER A 378 -7.84 -1.94 1.87
C SER A 378 -8.83 -2.53 2.86
N GLU A 379 -9.43 -1.67 3.64
CA GLU A 379 -10.60 -2.02 4.44
C GLU A 379 -11.86 -2.07 3.55
N THR A 380 -12.83 -2.88 3.95
CA THR A 380 -14.12 -2.99 3.25
C THR A 380 -14.92 -1.69 3.34
N VAL A 381 -15.92 -1.51 2.48
CA VAL A 381 -16.84 -0.36 2.52
C VAL A 381 -17.47 -0.17 3.91
N PHE A 382 -17.67 -1.24 4.67
CA PHE A 382 -18.21 -1.17 6.04
C PHE A 382 -17.26 -0.58 7.06
N SER A 383 -15.99 -0.47 6.76
CA SER A 383 -14.98 0.16 7.60
C SER A 383 -14.90 1.67 7.40
N CYS A 384 -15.52 2.21 6.35
CA CYS A 384 -15.65 3.66 6.16
C CYS A 384 -16.43 4.27 7.34
N SER A 385 -15.97 5.40 7.86
CA SER A 385 -16.55 6.05 9.05
C SER A 385 -18.03 6.34 8.88
N GLU A 386 -18.44 6.76 7.68
CA GLU A 386 -19.80 7.10 7.30
C GLU A 386 -20.73 5.89 7.35
N ILE A 387 -20.32 4.80 6.71
CA ILE A 387 -21.10 3.54 6.70
C ILE A 387 -21.15 2.93 8.10
N ARG A 388 -20.03 3.02 8.82
CA ARG A 388 -19.95 2.55 10.22
C ARG A 388 -20.89 3.34 11.14
N ALA A 389 -21.04 4.67 10.91
CA ALA A 389 -22.00 5.48 11.62
C ALA A 389 -23.44 5.05 11.32
N LEU A 390 -23.80 4.85 10.05
CA LEU A 390 -25.13 4.38 9.63
C LEU A 390 -25.47 3.02 10.28
N LEU A 391 -24.55 2.07 10.24
CA LEU A 391 -24.69 0.76 10.90
C LEU A 391 -24.83 0.90 12.42
N GLY A 392 -24.10 1.85 13.02
CA GLY A 392 -24.20 2.17 14.44
C GLY A 392 -25.61 2.66 14.82
N TYR A 393 -26.23 3.50 14.03
CA TYR A 393 -27.61 3.96 14.25
C TYR A 393 -28.64 2.85 14.09
N LEU A 394 -28.44 1.92 13.15
CA LEU A 394 -29.29 0.73 13.04
C LEU A 394 -29.20 -0.14 14.31
N ARG A 395 -28.00 -0.34 14.84
CA ARG A 395 -27.76 -1.08 16.09
C ARG A 395 -28.34 -0.34 17.30
N LEU A 396 -28.27 0.97 17.31
CA LEU A 396 -28.92 1.79 18.35
C LEU A 396 -30.44 1.54 18.37
N CYS A 397 -31.09 1.47 17.22
CA CYS A 397 -32.50 1.15 17.07
C CYS A 397 -32.81 -0.28 17.62
N GLN A 398 -31.97 -1.23 17.31
CA GLN A 398 -32.10 -2.63 17.75
C GLN A 398 -31.74 -2.85 19.24
N GLY A 399 -31.19 -1.86 19.93
CA GLY A 399 -30.73 -1.99 21.30
C GLY A 399 -29.43 -2.80 21.45
N SER A 400 -28.70 -3.08 20.37
CA SER A 400 -27.53 -3.95 20.32
C SER A 400 -26.18 -3.20 20.45
N LEU A 401 -26.18 -1.93 20.87
CA LEU A 401 -25.00 -1.15 21.20
C LEU A 401 -24.37 -1.57 22.53
N LYS A 402 -24.01 -2.85 22.72
CA LYS A 402 -23.34 -3.34 23.95
C LYS A 402 -21.93 -3.80 23.62
N LYS A 403 -20.99 -3.57 24.58
CA LYS A 403 -19.63 -4.11 24.55
C LYS A 403 -19.72 -5.63 24.74
N THR A 404 -19.36 -6.41 23.73
CA THR A 404 -19.04 -7.83 23.91
C THR A 404 -17.57 -7.93 24.29
N GLY A 405 -17.32 -8.46 25.49
CA GLY A 405 -15.98 -8.77 25.93
C GLY A 405 -15.54 -10.07 25.29
N GLN A 406 -14.76 -9.95 24.21
CA GLN A 406 -13.71 -10.90 23.81
C GLN A 406 -13.02 -10.33 22.58
N ASP A 407 -11.70 -10.14 22.68
CA ASP A 407 -10.81 -9.95 21.53
C ASP A 407 -10.86 -11.25 20.71
N VAL A 408 -11.42 -11.17 19.53
CA VAL A 408 -11.42 -12.28 18.58
C VAL A 408 -10.50 -11.89 17.44
N ASP A 409 -9.24 -12.22 17.58
CA ASP A 409 -8.31 -12.35 16.46
C ASP A 409 -8.79 -13.54 15.61
N HIS A 410 -9.18 -13.32 14.39
CA HIS A 410 -9.70 -14.26 13.39
C HIS A 410 -11.22 -14.43 13.35
N VAL A 411 -11.93 -13.46 12.78
CA VAL A 411 -13.36 -13.62 12.48
C VAL A 411 -13.62 -13.24 11.03
N ASN A 412 -14.44 -14.05 10.35
CA ASN A 412 -14.93 -13.81 8.99
C ASN A 412 -15.64 -12.45 8.91
N HIS A 413 -15.53 -11.77 7.76
CA HIS A 413 -16.04 -10.41 7.53
C HIS A 413 -17.51 -10.16 7.95
N VAL A 414 -18.33 -11.20 8.05
CA VAL A 414 -19.73 -11.11 8.48
C VAL A 414 -19.86 -10.81 9.99
N ASP A 415 -18.89 -11.22 10.80
CA ASP A 415 -18.94 -11.03 12.27
C ASP A 415 -18.57 -9.60 12.70
N HIS A 416 -17.81 -8.85 11.91
CA HIS A 416 -17.56 -7.43 12.13
C HIS A 416 -18.84 -6.58 12.06
N ILE A 417 -19.86 -7.06 11.37
CA ILE A 417 -21.17 -6.39 11.29
C ILE A 417 -21.94 -6.51 12.61
N ASN A 418 -21.65 -7.50 13.46
CA ASN A 418 -22.49 -7.84 14.59
C ASN A 418 -22.13 -7.17 15.94
N HIS A 419 -20.98 -6.45 16.04
CA HIS A 419 -20.55 -5.86 17.30
C HIS A 419 -20.26 -4.36 17.18
N ALA A 420 -20.89 -3.56 18.07
CA ALA A 420 -20.57 -2.15 18.21
C ALA A 420 -19.30 -1.99 19.04
N ASP A 421 -18.27 -1.47 18.43
CA ASP A 421 -16.99 -1.15 19.04
C ASP A 421 -16.83 0.36 19.28
N MET A 422 -15.70 0.74 19.85
CA MET A 422 -15.32 2.13 20.07
C MET A 422 -15.33 2.94 18.78
N SER A 423 -14.89 2.34 17.65
CA SER A 423 -14.81 3.00 16.37
C SER A 423 -16.20 3.30 15.78
N THR A 424 -17.17 2.42 15.99
CA THR A 424 -18.57 2.62 15.61
C THR A 424 -19.20 3.81 16.35
N VAL A 425 -19.04 3.87 17.68
CA VAL A 425 -19.60 4.98 18.46
C VAL A 425 -18.91 6.29 18.14
N LEU A 426 -17.60 6.29 17.92
CA LEU A 426 -16.88 7.48 17.43
C LEU A 426 -17.38 7.92 16.08
N ALA A 427 -17.61 7.01 15.13
CA ALA A 427 -18.18 7.31 13.82
C ALA A 427 -19.57 7.95 13.96
N MET A 428 -20.44 7.42 14.82
CA MET A 428 -21.76 8.01 15.09
C MET A 428 -21.70 9.41 15.72
N LEU A 429 -20.66 9.71 16.50
CA LEU A 429 -20.43 11.03 17.10
C LEU A 429 -19.78 12.03 16.13
N THR A 430 -19.22 11.55 15.04
CA THR A 430 -18.60 12.37 14.00
C THR A 430 -19.44 12.50 12.73
N HIS A 431 -20.56 11.78 12.63
CA HIS A 431 -21.49 11.84 11.52
C HIS A 431 -22.94 11.94 12.04
N PRO A 432 -23.51 13.14 12.16
CA PRO A 432 -23.00 14.48 11.79
C PRO A 432 -21.85 14.95 12.70
N HIS A 433 -20.97 15.80 12.16
CA HIS A 433 -19.76 16.21 12.85
C HIS A 433 -20.05 17.17 14.01
N LEU A 434 -19.65 16.81 15.22
CA LEU A 434 -19.85 17.61 16.44
C LEU A 434 -18.79 18.68 16.70
N TRP A 435 -17.68 18.69 15.94
CA TRP A 435 -16.54 19.61 16.15
C TRP A 435 -15.93 19.60 17.56
N LEU A 436 -16.13 18.54 18.31
CA LEU A 436 -15.51 18.34 19.61
C LEU A 436 -14.06 17.84 19.50
N LYS A 437 -13.24 18.15 20.48
CA LYS A 437 -11.88 17.64 20.56
C LYS A 437 -11.89 16.11 20.62
N ARG A 438 -10.86 15.47 20.05
CA ARG A 438 -10.78 14.01 19.91
C ARG A 438 -10.80 13.27 21.26
N ASP A 439 -10.14 13.80 22.28
CA ASP A 439 -10.12 13.27 23.63
C ASP A 439 -11.52 13.28 24.29
N VAL A 440 -12.27 14.36 24.06
CA VAL A 440 -13.67 14.49 24.50
C VAL A 440 -14.55 13.45 23.82
N LEU A 441 -14.43 13.31 22.49
CA LEU A 441 -15.17 12.31 21.72
C LEU A 441 -14.84 10.89 22.18
N GLN A 442 -13.57 10.59 22.47
CA GLN A 442 -13.16 9.27 22.98
C GLN A 442 -13.73 9.01 24.38
N SER A 443 -13.68 9.98 25.28
CA SER A 443 -14.25 9.86 26.63
C SER A 443 -15.77 9.66 26.57
N LEU A 444 -16.47 10.41 25.72
CA LEU A 444 -17.91 10.28 25.51
C LEU A 444 -18.28 8.91 24.95
N ALA A 445 -17.57 8.45 23.93
CA ALA A 445 -17.79 7.13 23.33
C ALA A 445 -17.59 5.99 24.34
N GLN A 446 -16.58 6.06 25.21
CA GLN A 446 -16.38 5.09 26.28
C GLN A 446 -17.56 5.07 27.28
N LYS A 447 -18.07 6.25 27.65
CA LYS A 447 -19.23 6.36 28.55
C LYS A 447 -20.50 5.79 27.92
N ILE A 448 -20.71 6.05 26.61
CA ILE A 448 -21.84 5.51 25.85
C ILE A 448 -21.79 3.99 25.78
N LEU A 449 -20.63 3.39 25.50
CA LEU A 449 -20.46 1.94 25.44
C LEU A 449 -20.72 1.26 26.80
N LYS A 450 -20.38 1.94 27.90
CA LYS A 450 -20.69 1.43 29.27
C LYS A 450 -22.18 1.49 29.59
N LYS A 451 -22.90 2.53 29.11
CA LYS A 451 -24.33 2.75 29.36
C LYS A 451 -25.07 3.21 28.12
N PRO A 452 -25.25 2.36 27.10
CA PRO A 452 -25.87 2.77 25.82
C PRO A 452 -27.27 3.36 26.01
N GLY A 453 -27.97 2.92 27.04
CA GLY A 453 -29.27 3.41 27.42
C GLY A 453 -29.35 4.88 27.78
N SER A 454 -28.27 5.46 28.22
CA SER A 454 -28.15 6.86 28.63
C SER A 454 -27.45 7.74 27.59
N ALA A 455 -27.20 7.23 26.39
CA ALA A 455 -26.37 7.92 25.36
C ALA A 455 -26.87 9.33 25.07
N GLY A 456 -28.15 9.52 24.77
CA GLY A 456 -28.73 10.86 24.52
C GLY A 456 -28.59 11.82 25.69
N SER A 457 -28.69 11.33 26.93
CA SER A 457 -28.49 12.15 28.15
C SER A 457 -27.02 12.45 28.38
N LEU A 458 -26.13 11.52 28.07
CA LEU A 458 -24.68 11.71 28.13
C LEU A 458 -24.22 12.76 27.11
N ILE A 459 -24.72 12.67 25.87
CA ILE A 459 -24.42 13.65 24.82
C ILE A 459 -24.93 15.03 25.23
N LYS A 460 -26.19 15.13 25.71
CA LYS A 460 -26.76 16.42 26.16
C LYS A 460 -25.93 17.09 27.24
N LYS A 461 -25.36 16.36 28.20
CA LYS A 461 -24.55 16.93 29.28
C LYS A 461 -23.31 17.70 28.77
N TYR A 462 -22.79 17.33 27.60
CA TYR A 462 -21.68 18.06 26.99
C TYR A 462 -22.09 19.32 26.25
N ALA A 463 -23.40 19.57 26.06
CA ALA A 463 -23.89 20.81 25.46
C ALA A 463 -23.56 22.02 26.34
N ASP A 464 -23.63 21.86 27.65
CA ASP A 464 -23.35 22.92 28.64
C ASP A 464 -21.86 23.27 28.69
N GLU A 465 -20.99 22.36 28.24
CA GLU A 465 -19.53 22.49 28.23
C GLU A 465 -18.99 23.01 26.87
N ALA A 466 -19.86 23.20 25.87
CA ALA A 466 -19.45 23.39 24.48
C ALA A 466 -18.84 24.78 24.15
N GLY A 467 -18.99 25.77 25.02
CA GLY A 467 -18.37 27.10 24.90
C GLY A 467 -18.84 27.97 23.73
N SER A 468 -19.78 27.49 22.88
CA SER A 468 -20.32 28.21 21.74
C SER A 468 -21.78 27.83 21.51
N PRO A 469 -22.69 28.82 21.30
CA PRO A 469 -24.12 28.56 21.03
C PRO A 469 -24.36 27.62 19.84
N TYR A 470 -23.53 27.71 18.80
CA TYR A 470 -23.59 26.86 17.61
C TYR A 470 -23.25 25.39 17.94
N LEU A 471 -22.19 25.15 18.70
CA LEU A 471 -21.83 23.80 19.14
C LEU A 471 -22.86 23.20 20.09
N THR A 472 -23.39 24.02 21.01
CA THR A 472 -24.47 23.62 21.93
C THR A 472 -25.69 23.12 21.15
N SER A 473 -26.16 23.87 20.14
CA SER A 473 -27.28 23.45 19.29
C SER A 473 -27.01 22.11 18.61
N ARG A 474 -25.86 21.94 17.96
CA ARG A 474 -25.54 20.67 17.25
C ARG A 474 -25.44 19.47 18.19
N ILE A 475 -24.91 19.65 19.40
CA ILE A 475 -24.87 18.57 20.41
C ILE A 475 -26.29 18.21 20.86
N LEU A 476 -27.17 19.20 21.05
CA LEU A 476 -28.55 18.97 21.41
C LEU A 476 -29.33 18.25 20.30
N ASP A 477 -29.14 18.64 19.04
CA ASP A 477 -29.72 18.01 17.87
C ASP A 477 -29.31 16.53 17.78
N LEU A 478 -28.02 16.24 17.92
CA LEU A 478 -27.54 14.86 17.94
C LEU A 478 -28.15 14.05 19.11
N ALA A 479 -28.23 14.63 20.29
CA ALA A 479 -28.85 13.96 21.45
C ALA A 479 -30.33 13.63 21.21
N GLU A 480 -31.04 14.51 20.47
CA GLU A 480 -32.43 14.28 20.07
C GLU A 480 -32.56 13.17 19.03
N ILE A 481 -31.72 13.17 18.01
CA ILE A 481 -31.65 12.12 16.98
C ILE A 481 -31.41 10.75 17.63
N TRP A 482 -30.46 10.65 18.55
CA TRP A 482 -30.18 9.40 19.27
C TRP A 482 -31.40 8.92 20.07
N ARG A 483 -32.16 9.84 20.71
CA ARG A 483 -33.40 9.53 21.41
C ARG A 483 -34.52 9.09 20.46
N LYS A 484 -34.70 9.78 19.34
CA LYS A 484 -35.70 9.44 18.31
C LYS A 484 -35.47 8.04 17.74
N ILE A 485 -34.24 7.75 17.32
CA ILE A 485 -33.89 6.45 16.72
C ILE A 485 -34.05 5.33 17.76
N ARG A 486 -33.63 5.55 18.99
CA ARG A 486 -33.74 4.54 20.03
C ARG A 486 -35.17 4.23 20.45
N ARG A 487 -36.10 5.18 20.33
CA ARG A 487 -37.52 4.98 20.62
C ARG A 487 -38.26 4.19 19.55
N LYS A 488 -37.67 4.03 18.36
CA LYS A 488 -38.25 3.19 17.31
C LYS A 488 -38.26 1.72 17.75
N SER A 489 -39.24 0.97 17.25
CA SER A 489 -39.29 -0.48 17.50
C SER A 489 -38.06 -1.17 16.91
N PRO A 490 -37.46 -2.14 17.60
CA PRO A 490 -36.38 -2.96 17.04
C PRO A 490 -36.74 -3.68 15.73
N LYS A 491 -38.05 -3.83 15.46
CA LYS A 491 -38.58 -4.41 14.22
C LYS A 491 -38.75 -3.38 13.10
N THR A 492 -38.44 -2.09 13.32
CA THR A 492 -38.51 -1.05 12.30
C THR A 492 -37.59 -1.40 11.15
N ARG A 493 -38.07 -1.29 9.91
CA ARG A 493 -37.25 -1.56 8.71
C ARG A 493 -36.02 -0.64 8.68
N ALA A 494 -34.86 -1.19 8.36
CA ALA A 494 -33.58 -0.46 8.27
C ALA A 494 -33.71 0.82 7.43
N PHE A 495 -34.37 0.74 6.28
CA PHE A 495 -34.67 1.88 5.40
C PHE A 495 -35.36 3.03 6.13
N THR A 496 -36.38 2.75 6.96
CA THR A 496 -37.10 3.79 7.74
C THR A 496 -36.20 4.44 8.79
N VAL A 497 -35.30 3.68 9.41
CA VAL A 497 -34.34 4.23 10.38
C VAL A 497 -33.33 5.14 9.69
N LEU A 498 -32.78 4.69 8.57
CA LEU A 498 -31.77 5.44 7.79
C LEU A 498 -32.38 6.71 7.16
N ASN A 499 -33.59 6.65 6.60
CA ASN A 499 -34.26 7.85 6.08
C ASN A 499 -34.49 8.89 7.18
N THR A 500 -34.94 8.45 8.36
CA THR A 500 -35.10 9.39 9.50
C THR A 500 -33.76 10.05 9.86
N LEU A 501 -32.65 9.29 9.84
CA LEU A 501 -31.33 9.86 10.10
C LEU A 501 -30.93 10.87 9.02
N ILE A 502 -31.11 10.51 7.76
CA ILE A 502 -30.75 11.36 6.60
C ILE A 502 -31.53 12.68 6.61
N GLU A 503 -32.85 12.62 6.88
CA GLU A 503 -33.73 13.79 6.94
C GLU A 503 -33.39 14.73 8.12
N GLU A 504 -33.04 14.17 9.28
CA GLU A 504 -32.75 14.95 10.50
C GLU A 504 -31.30 15.49 10.55
N THR A 505 -30.38 15.00 9.74
CA THR A 505 -28.94 15.31 9.86
C THR A 505 -28.37 16.05 8.66
N ASP A 506 -29.15 16.28 7.63
CA ASP A 506 -28.66 16.78 6.33
C ASP A 506 -27.47 15.98 5.74
N LEU A 507 -27.39 14.72 6.16
CA LEU A 507 -26.28 13.82 5.83
C LEU A 507 -26.16 13.59 4.31
N TYR A 508 -27.31 13.67 3.61
CA TYR A 508 -27.36 13.53 2.16
C TYR A 508 -26.64 14.69 1.44
N ALA A 509 -26.84 15.92 1.88
CA ALA A 509 -26.15 17.09 1.32
C ALA A 509 -24.65 17.03 1.61
N HIS A 510 -24.27 16.54 2.80
CA HIS A 510 -22.86 16.31 3.15
C HIS A 510 -22.21 15.27 2.22
N PHE A 511 -22.84 14.14 1.98
CA PHE A 511 -22.34 13.11 1.07
C PHE A 511 -22.34 13.56 -0.39
N LEU A 512 -23.36 14.29 -0.85
CA LEU A 512 -23.41 14.86 -2.19
C LEU A 512 -22.26 15.85 -2.42
N ASN A 513 -21.92 16.66 -1.44
CA ASN A 513 -20.81 17.60 -1.53
C ASN A 513 -19.46 16.86 -1.59
N ILE A 514 -19.26 15.82 -0.77
CA ILE A 514 -18.07 14.95 -0.86
C ILE A 514 -18.02 14.23 -2.21
N PHE A 515 -19.15 13.71 -2.71
CA PHE A 515 -19.23 13.03 -4.00
C PHE A 515 -19.00 13.98 -5.18
N ARG A 516 -19.53 15.21 -5.13
CA ARG A 516 -19.28 16.26 -6.12
C ARG A 516 -17.83 16.71 -6.12
N LEU A 517 -17.19 16.84 -4.95
CA LEU A 517 -15.77 17.13 -4.82
C LEU A 517 -14.89 15.97 -5.36
N LEU A 518 -15.25 14.72 -5.09
CA LEU A 518 -14.57 13.54 -5.64
C LEU A 518 -14.72 13.44 -7.16
N ILE A 519 -15.93 13.68 -7.69
CA ILE A 519 -16.18 13.71 -9.15
C ILE A 519 -15.42 14.87 -9.80
N ALA A 520 -15.45 16.06 -9.21
CA ALA A 520 -14.69 17.22 -9.71
C ALA A 520 -13.18 16.94 -9.72
N LEU A 521 -12.64 16.32 -8.67
CA LEU A 521 -11.24 15.90 -8.57
C LEU A 521 -10.85 14.84 -9.61
N VAL A 522 -11.73 13.87 -9.86
CA VAL A 522 -11.51 12.83 -10.89
C VAL A 522 -11.60 13.42 -12.28
N LEU A 523 -12.53 14.34 -12.52
CA LEU A 523 -12.70 15.00 -13.82
C LEU A 523 -11.60 16.04 -14.08
N THR A 524 -11.12 16.77 -13.07
CA THR A 524 -10.02 17.74 -13.24
C THR A 524 -8.64 17.07 -13.37
N LYS A 525 -8.42 15.90 -12.76
CA LYS A 525 -7.18 15.12 -12.95
C LYS A 525 -7.21 14.20 -14.19
N GLY A 526 -8.39 13.97 -14.78
CA GLY A 526 -8.58 13.16 -15.99
C GLY A 526 -8.59 13.94 -17.30
N ASN A 527 -8.59 15.27 -17.27
CA ASN A 527 -8.69 16.08 -18.46
C ASN A 527 -7.37 16.73 -18.83
N ASN A 528 -6.62 16.09 -19.75
CA ASN A 528 -6.11 16.75 -20.93
C ASN A 528 -5.81 15.79 -22.10
N SER A 529 -6.19 14.50 -22.04
CA SER A 529 -5.93 13.62 -23.20
C SER A 529 -7.01 12.60 -23.56
N PHE A 530 -8.12 12.51 -22.84
CA PHE A 530 -9.13 11.48 -23.11
C PHE A 530 -10.46 11.99 -23.68
N PHE A 531 -10.75 13.28 -23.64
CA PHE A 531 -12.02 13.85 -24.13
C PHE A 531 -11.93 14.56 -25.48
N GLU A 532 -10.75 14.85 -26.04
CA GLU A 532 -10.63 15.42 -27.40
C GLU A 532 -10.75 14.39 -28.53
N ALA A 533 -10.79 13.09 -28.22
CA ALA A 533 -10.91 12.03 -29.24
C ALA A 533 -12.35 11.62 -29.59
N ARG A 534 -13.38 12.23 -29.00
CA ARG A 534 -14.80 11.88 -29.26
C ARG A 534 -15.70 13.03 -29.73
N GLN A 535 -15.13 14.11 -30.27
CA GLN A 535 -15.92 15.15 -30.93
C GLN A 535 -15.67 15.27 -32.45
N ASN A 536 -14.89 14.36 -33.04
CA ASN A 536 -14.78 14.24 -34.50
C ASN A 536 -14.90 12.77 -34.89
N ASP A 537 -16.14 12.27 -34.90
CA ASP A 537 -16.67 11.24 -35.82
C ASP A 537 -18.21 11.22 -35.68
#